data_a7455f9ea2fc160ac91732e19584e13b
#
_entry.id   a7455f9ea2fc160ac91732e19584e13b
#
_cell.length_a   1.000
_cell.length_b   1.000
_cell.length_c   1.000
_cell.angle_alpha   90.00
_cell.angle_beta   90.00
_cell.angle_gamma   90.00
#
_symmetry.space_group_name_H-M   'P 1'
#
loop_
_entity.id
_entity.type
_entity.pdbx_description
1 polymer ?
#
loop_
_entity_poly.entity_id
_entity_poly.type
_entity_poly.pdbx_seq_one_letter_code
_entity_poly.pdbx_strand_id
1 'polypeptide(L)'
;MFKNKRLKKLLFHNTRNALDERDLTDAETFGLFNKNIKIVPKLYIDGSVLNYVIISFDNFTPNATNPEFRDNVISFDIICHFDQWQLQDFQLRPYRIAAEIDTMLNNKHLTGIGTLQFLGANQIILNDEFAGISLMYSAIQGEEDKKNMPNPADQEQFELDFDAIFN
;
A
#
# COMPACT_ATOMS: atom_id res chain seq x y z
N MET A 1 6.76 -0.92 0.02
CA MET A 1 6.36 0.35 -0.63
C MET A 1 7.52 1.34 -0.77
N PHE A 2 8.32 1.59 0.25
CA PHE A 2 9.39 2.62 0.21
C PHE A 2 10.53 2.37 -0.78
N LYS A 3 10.82 1.13 -1.13
CA LYS A 3 11.86 0.81 -2.12
C LYS A 3 11.43 1.06 -3.56
N ASN A 4 10.13 1.20 -3.84
CA ASN A 4 9.64 1.42 -5.20
C ASN A 4 9.71 2.92 -5.55
N LYS A 5 10.71 3.29 -6.35
CA LYS A 5 10.93 4.67 -6.78
C LYS A 5 9.78 5.22 -7.63
N ARG A 6 9.20 4.38 -8.51
CA ARG A 6 8.12 4.80 -9.40
C ARG A 6 6.84 5.13 -8.62
N LEU A 7 6.47 4.27 -7.66
CA LEU A 7 5.33 4.54 -6.79
C LEU A 7 5.50 5.85 -6.03
N LYS A 8 6.69 6.09 -5.45
CA LYS A 8 6.99 7.33 -4.73
C LYS A 8 6.82 8.57 -5.63
N LYS A 9 7.36 8.53 -6.85
CA LYS A 9 7.23 9.61 -7.82
C LYS A 9 5.77 9.89 -8.18
N LEU A 10 4.97 8.86 -8.43
CA LEU A 10 3.55 8.98 -8.76
C LEU A 10 2.72 9.61 -7.63
N LEU A 11 3.10 9.37 -6.38
CA LEU A 11 2.42 9.94 -5.22
C LEU A 11 2.86 11.37 -4.90
N PHE A 12 4.13 11.69 -5.13
CA PHE A 12 4.72 12.97 -4.73
C PHE A 12 4.58 14.05 -5.79
N HIS A 13 4.95 13.76 -7.04
CA HIS A 13 4.97 14.74 -8.11
C HIS A 13 3.59 14.91 -8.74
N ASN A 14 3.05 16.12 -8.61
CA ASN A 14 1.75 16.51 -9.15
C ASN A 14 1.83 17.00 -10.61
N THR A 15 2.62 16.34 -11.44
CA THR A 15 2.86 16.66 -12.84
C THR A 15 2.49 15.49 -13.74
N ARG A 16 2.17 15.76 -15.00
CA ARG A 16 1.86 14.69 -15.97
C ARG A 16 3.06 13.80 -16.27
N ASN A 17 4.27 14.33 -16.15
CA ASN A 17 5.53 13.63 -16.32
C ASN A 17 6.16 13.12 -15.00
N ALA A 18 5.33 12.82 -14.01
CA ALA A 18 5.78 12.44 -12.67
C ALA A 18 6.85 11.33 -12.64
N LEU A 19 6.82 10.40 -13.61
CA LEU A 19 7.78 9.30 -13.69
C LEU A 19 9.18 9.76 -14.16
N ASP A 20 9.27 10.86 -14.91
CA ASP A 20 10.52 11.41 -15.44
C ASP A 20 11.15 12.42 -14.45
N GLU A 21 10.41 12.82 -13.43
CA GLU A 21 10.90 13.71 -12.38
C GLU A 21 12.05 13.05 -11.58
N ARG A 22 12.79 13.88 -10.86
CA ARG A 22 13.88 13.41 -9.99
C ARG A 22 13.41 12.39 -8.96
N ASP A 23 14.31 11.58 -8.48
CA ASP A 23 14.05 10.71 -7.34
C ASP A 23 13.82 11.55 -6.07
N LEU A 24 12.97 11.06 -5.19
CA LEU A 24 12.71 11.68 -3.90
C LEU A 24 13.90 11.50 -2.95
N THR A 25 14.16 12.52 -2.15
CA THR A 25 15.06 12.42 -0.99
C THR A 25 14.44 11.53 0.09
N ASP A 26 15.24 11.11 1.07
CA ASP A 26 14.74 10.31 2.19
C ASP A 26 13.72 11.08 3.03
N ALA A 27 13.93 12.37 3.26
CA ALA A 27 12.97 13.23 3.97
C ALA A 27 11.63 13.34 3.22
N GLU A 28 11.65 13.53 1.90
CA GLU A 28 10.43 13.56 1.08
C GLU A 28 9.73 12.19 1.06
N THR A 29 10.51 11.10 0.99
CA THR A 29 9.99 9.74 1.06
C THR A 29 9.29 9.49 2.39
N PHE A 30 9.90 9.91 3.50
CA PHE A 30 9.29 9.81 4.82
C PHE A 30 8.03 10.67 4.93
N GLY A 31 8.03 11.85 4.32
CA GLY A 31 6.87 12.75 4.26
C GLY A 31 5.65 12.19 3.53
N LEU A 32 5.81 11.15 2.70
CA LEU A 32 4.66 10.46 2.08
C LEU A 32 3.83 9.65 3.09
N PHE A 33 4.45 9.21 4.20
CA PHE A 33 3.76 8.50 5.27
C PHE A 33 2.81 9.43 6.00
N ASN A 34 1.64 8.93 6.35
CA ASN A 34 0.55 9.68 6.98
C ASN A 34 -0.01 10.84 6.13
N LYS A 35 0.69 11.27 5.08
CA LYS A 35 0.20 12.27 4.14
C LYS A 35 -0.48 11.63 2.93
N ASN A 36 0.27 10.93 2.10
CA ASN A 36 -0.21 10.27 0.89
C ASN A 36 -0.54 8.79 1.10
N ILE A 37 0.19 8.11 1.99
CA ILE A 37 -0.03 6.70 2.34
C ILE A 37 -0.59 6.66 3.75
N LYS A 38 -1.82 6.15 3.90
CA LYS A 38 -2.54 6.10 5.17
C LYS A 38 -2.99 4.67 5.47
N ILE A 39 -2.82 4.25 6.72
CA ILE A 39 -3.35 2.98 7.22
C ILE A 39 -4.50 3.35 8.17
N VAL A 40 -5.71 3.43 7.64
CA VAL A 40 -6.88 3.91 8.38
C VAL A 40 -8.15 3.24 7.86
N PRO A 41 -9.15 2.98 8.74
CA PRO A 41 -10.40 2.37 8.33
C PRO A 41 -11.34 3.35 7.61
N LYS A 42 -11.02 4.64 7.61
CA LYS A 42 -11.85 5.69 7.03
C LYS A 42 -10.99 6.71 6.31
N LEU A 43 -11.38 7.04 5.09
CA LEU A 43 -10.76 8.09 4.32
C LEU A 43 -11.08 9.46 4.93
N TYR A 44 -10.03 10.23 5.18
CA TYR A 44 -10.08 11.66 5.38
C TYR A 44 -9.31 12.33 4.24
N ILE A 45 -10.03 13.10 3.41
CA ILE A 45 -9.43 13.87 2.32
C ILE A 45 -8.97 15.21 2.88
N ASP A 46 -7.67 15.45 2.79
CA ASP A 46 -7.07 16.77 2.96
C ASP A 46 -6.89 17.39 1.57
N GLY A 47 -7.56 18.51 1.29
CA GLY A 47 -7.48 19.17 -0.01
C GLY A 47 -6.08 19.60 -0.44
N SER A 48 -5.09 19.57 0.47
CA SER A 48 -3.68 19.80 0.15
C SER A 48 -2.96 18.61 -0.50
N VAL A 49 -3.58 17.41 -0.46
CA VAL A 49 -3.01 16.18 -1.01
C VAL A 49 -3.86 15.71 -2.18
N LEU A 50 -3.23 15.49 -3.30
CA LEU A 50 -3.92 15.17 -4.55
C LEU A 50 -3.92 13.67 -4.90
N ASN A 51 -3.02 12.89 -4.29
CA ASN A 51 -2.89 11.46 -4.55
C ASN A 51 -2.75 10.69 -3.24
N TYR A 52 -3.61 9.69 -3.04
CA TYR A 52 -3.65 8.86 -1.83
C TYR A 52 -3.53 7.38 -2.14
N VAL A 53 -2.91 6.64 -1.23
CA VAL A 53 -3.06 5.20 -1.08
C VAL A 53 -3.50 4.94 0.35
N ILE A 54 -4.71 4.41 0.51
CA ILE A 54 -5.28 4.07 1.81
C ILE A 54 -5.27 2.57 1.93
N ILE A 55 -4.75 2.09 3.03
CA ILE A 55 -4.67 0.67 3.33
C ILE A 55 -5.67 0.40 4.45
N SER A 56 -6.62 -0.47 4.18
CA SER A 56 -7.57 -0.96 5.17
C SER A 56 -7.52 -2.48 5.27
N PHE A 57 -7.85 -2.96 6.45
CA PHE A 57 -7.96 -4.38 6.76
C PHE A 57 -9.45 -4.68 6.95
N ASP A 58 -10.00 -5.39 5.97
CA ASP A 58 -11.41 -5.77 5.96
C ASP A 58 -11.52 -7.25 6.31
N ASN A 59 -12.56 -7.64 7.02
CA ASN A 59 -12.90 -9.01 7.36
C ASN A 59 -11.75 -9.83 7.98
N PHE A 60 -11.89 -10.16 9.24
CA PHE A 60 -11.02 -11.07 9.97
C PHE A 60 -11.87 -12.27 10.40
N THR A 61 -11.98 -13.27 9.53
CA THR A 61 -12.85 -14.43 9.77
C THR A 61 -12.04 -15.70 9.99
N PRO A 62 -12.48 -16.63 10.86
CA PRO A 62 -11.86 -17.94 10.94
C PRO A 62 -11.92 -18.65 9.59
N ASN A 63 -10.81 -19.28 9.18
CA ASN A 63 -10.80 -20.08 7.96
C ASN A 63 -11.75 -21.28 8.12
N ALA A 64 -12.55 -21.55 7.09
CA ALA A 64 -13.58 -22.60 7.14
C ALA A 64 -13.01 -24.02 7.23
N THR A 65 -11.79 -24.24 6.74
CA THR A 65 -11.12 -25.54 6.73
C THR A 65 -10.20 -25.76 7.91
N ASN A 66 -9.60 -24.69 8.43
CA ASN A 66 -8.70 -24.77 9.58
C ASN A 66 -8.92 -23.55 10.49
N PRO A 67 -9.56 -23.73 11.68
CA PRO A 67 -9.87 -22.65 12.60
C PRO A 67 -8.66 -21.94 13.22
N GLU A 68 -7.46 -22.50 13.11
CA GLU A 68 -6.21 -21.86 13.56
C GLU A 68 -5.78 -20.73 12.63
N PHE A 69 -6.27 -20.75 11.38
CA PHE A 69 -6.01 -19.70 10.39
C PHE A 69 -7.11 -18.67 10.38
N ARG A 70 -6.78 -17.47 9.90
CA ARG A 70 -7.70 -16.37 9.70
C ARG A 70 -7.64 -15.93 8.24
N ASP A 71 -8.81 -15.82 7.64
CA ASP A 71 -8.96 -15.20 6.34
C ASP A 71 -9.06 -13.68 6.55
N ASN A 72 -8.21 -12.96 5.85
CA ASN A 72 -8.14 -11.52 5.91
C ASN A 72 -8.21 -10.94 4.49
N VAL A 73 -8.92 -9.84 4.35
CA VAL A 73 -8.94 -9.07 3.10
C VAL A 73 -8.29 -7.72 3.37
N ILE A 74 -7.32 -7.38 2.54
CA ILE A 74 -6.62 -6.10 2.60
C ILE A 74 -6.97 -5.31 1.36
N SER A 75 -7.49 -4.10 1.56
CA SER A 75 -7.83 -3.19 0.48
C SER A 75 -6.79 -2.08 0.37
N PHE A 76 -6.44 -1.75 -0.86
CA PHE A 76 -5.60 -0.61 -1.22
C PHE A 76 -6.44 0.34 -2.07
N ASP A 77 -6.97 1.37 -1.45
CA ASP A 77 -7.75 2.39 -2.13
C ASP A 77 -6.82 3.47 -2.67
N ILE A 78 -6.66 3.50 -3.97
CA ILE A 78 -5.84 4.45 -4.70
C ILE A 78 -6.76 5.56 -5.20
N ILE A 79 -6.58 6.75 -4.67
CA ILE A 79 -7.47 7.89 -4.91
C ILE A 79 -6.64 9.06 -5.42
N CYS A 80 -7.04 9.60 -6.56
CA CYS A 80 -6.37 10.73 -7.18
C CYS A 80 -7.38 11.84 -7.49
N HIS A 81 -6.94 13.09 -7.35
CA HIS A 81 -7.68 14.25 -7.83
C HIS A 81 -7.76 14.24 -9.36
N PHE A 82 -8.87 14.66 -9.94
CA PHE A 82 -9.06 14.64 -11.40
C PHE A 82 -8.00 15.43 -12.17
N ASP A 83 -7.52 16.54 -11.65
CA ASP A 83 -6.42 17.32 -12.28
C ASP A 83 -5.12 16.52 -12.39
N GLN A 84 -4.95 15.47 -11.56
CA GLN A 84 -3.79 14.61 -11.53
C GLN A 84 -4.01 13.24 -12.19
N TRP A 85 -5.21 13.02 -12.72
CA TRP A 85 -5.63 11.72 -13.23
C TRP A 85 -4.81 11.25 -14.42
N GLN A 86 -4.54 12.17 -15.36
CA GLN A 86 -3.84 11.85 -16.59
C GLN A 86 -2.34 12.12 -16.49
N LEU A 87 -1.55 11.10 -16.81
CA LEU A 87 -0.11 11.19 -17.03
C LEU A 87 0.20 11.46 -18.51
N GLN A 88 1.50 11.60 -18.82
CA GLN A 88 1.99 11.57 -20.20
C GLN A 88 1.53 10.29 -20.92
N ASP A 89 1.52 10.33 -22.25
CA ASP A 89 1.18 9.19 -23.11
C ASP A 89 -0.20 8.58 -22.81
N PHE A 90 -1.16 9.42 -22.39
CA PHE A 90 -2.53 9.01 -22.07
C PHE A 90 -2.66 7.95 -20.98
N GLN A 91 -1.61 7.72 -20.19
CA GLN A 91 -1.67 6.83 -19.05
C GLN A 91 -2.50 7.44 -17.92
N LEU A 92 -3.17 6.59 -17.16
CA LEU A 92 -3.98 7.00 -16.02
C LEU A 92 -3.22 6.73 -14.72
N ARG A 93 -2.99 7.78 -13.93
CA ARG A 93 -2.22 7.75 -12.68
C ARG A 93 -2.72 6.70 -11.69
N PRO A 94 -4.03 6.58 -11.36
CA PRO A 94 -4.49 5.56 -10.41
C PRO A 94 -4.13 4.14 -10.86
N TYR A 95 -4.28 3.84 -12.15
CA TYR A 95 -3.96 2.53 -12.71
C TYR A 95 -2.44 2.25 -12.74
N ARG A 96 -1.62 3.28 -12.93
CA ARG A 96 -0.16 3.14 -12.83
C ARG A 96 0.26 2.87 -11.39
N ILE A 97 -0.32 3.56 -10.42
CA ILE A 97 -0.09 3.30 -8.99
C ILE A 97 -0.55 1.87 -8.65
N ALA A 98 -1.72 1.45 -9.13
CA ALA A 98 -2.24 0.10 -8.95
C ALA A 98 -1.28 -0.97 -9.46
N ALA A 99 -0.74 -0.80 -10.67
CA ALA A 99 0.22 -1.73 -11.24
C ALA A 99 1.52 -1.82 -10.43
N GLU A 100 2.03 -0.70 -9.91
CA GLU A 100 3.21 -0.69 -9.04
C GLU A 100 2.95 -1.40 -7.70
N ILE A 101 1.76 -1.24 -7.12
CA ILE A 101 1.34 -1.94 -5.89
C ILE A 101 1.20 -3.43 -6.16
N ASP A 102 0.50 -3.82 -7.23
CA ASP A 102 0.30 -5.23 -7.56
C ASP A 102 1.64 -5.96 -7.81
N THR A 103 2.53 -5.35 -8.56
CA THR A 103 3.89 -5.90 -8.79
C THR A 103 4.67 -6.13 -7.48
N MET A 104 4.44 -5.28 -6.47
CA MET A 104 5.13 -5.41 -5.18
C MET A 104 4.52 -6.45 -4.26
N LEU A 105 3.19 -6.62 -4.31
CA LEU A 105 2.45 -7.33 -3.26
C LEU A 105 1.90 -8.68 -3.71
N ASN A 106 1.50 -8.82 -4.97
CA ASN A 106 0.86 -10.04 -5.45
C ASN A 106 1.80 -11.24 -5.33
N ASN A 107 1.31 -12.31 -4.71
CA ASN A 107 2.07 -13.52 -4.36
C ASN A 107 3.29 -13.27 -3.46
N LYS A 108 3.30 -12.19 -2.68
CA LYS A 108 4.34 -11.94 -1.67
C LYS A 108 3.87 -12.34 -0.28
N HIS A 109 4.76 -12.98 0.44
CA HIS A 109 4.56 -13.28 1.85
C HIS A 109 4.94 -12.06 2.68
N LEU A 110 4.03 -11.63 3.55
CA LEU A 110 4.26 -10.55 4.52
C LEU A 110 4.17 -11.14 5.93
N THR A 111 5.22 -10.93 6.72
CA THR A 111 5.27 -11.38 8.11
C THR A 111 4.06 -10.87 8.91
N GLY A 112 3.42 -11.75 9.65
CA GLY A 112 2.23 -11.45 10.45
C GLY A 112 0.92 -11.25 9.65
N ILE A 113 0.97 -11.29 8.32
CA ILE A 113 -0.19 -11.10 7.44
C ILE A 113 -0.45 -12.36 6.59
N GLY A 114 0.61 -12.98 6.10
CA GLY A 114 0.55 -14.13 5.19
C GLY A 114 0.87 -13.79 3.74
N THR A 115 0.58 -14.71 2.84
CA THR A 115 0.80 -14.52 1.40
C THR A 115 -0.39 -13.81 0.77
N LEU A 116 -0.12 -12.64 0.16
CA LEU A 116 -1.14 -11.84 -0.52
C LEU A 116 -1.48 -12.43 -1.89
N GLN A 117 -2.77 -12.63 -2.13
CA GLN A 117 -3.30 -13.06 -3.42
C GLN A 117 -4.31 -12.03 -3.94
N PHE A 118 -4.09 -11.55 -5.15
CA PHE A 118 -4.98 -10.59 -5.77
C PHE A 118 -6.37 -11.20 -5.98
N LEU A 119 -7.40 -10.54 -5.46
CA LEU A 119 -8.81 -10.93 -5.61
C LEU A 119 -9.51 -10.19 -6.73
N GLY A 120 -9.16 -8.93 -6.93
CA GLY A 120 -9.80 -8.09 -7.92
C GLY A 120 -9.59 -6.61 -7.67
N ALA A 121 -10.15 -5.80 -8.56
CA ALA A 121 -10.13 -4.35 -8.45
C ALA A 121 -11.48 -3.75 -8.82
N ASN A 122 -11.88 -2.72 -8.08
CA ASN A 122 -13.11 -1.97 -8.32
C ASN A 122 -12.83 -0.48 -8.45
N GLN A 123 -13.59 0.20 -9.31
CA GLN A 123 -13.54 1.64 -9.40
C GLN A 123 -14.17 2.26 -8.15
N ILE A 124 -13.54 3.33 -7.64
CA ILE A 124 -14.07 4.15 -6.53
C ILE A 124 -14.31 5.55 -7.05
N ILE A 125 -15.49 6.10 -6.75
CA ILE A 125 -15.82 7.52 -6.94
C ILE A 125 -16.19 8.05 -5.57
N LEU A 126 -15.45 9.04 -5.09
CA LEU A 126 -15.70 9.62 -3.76
C LEU A 126 -16.56 10.88 -3.85
N ASN A 127 -16.24 11.76 -4.77
CA ASN A 127 -16.94 13.01 -5.02
C ASN A 127 -16.58 13.54 -6.43
N ASP A 128 -16.97 14.77 -6.71
CA ASP A 128 -16.74 15.40 -8.02
C ASP A 128 -15.25 15.70 -8.31
N GLU A 129 -14.38 15.63 -7.32
CA GLU A 129 -12.96 15.95 -7.45
C GLU A 129 -12.04 14.73 -7.35
N PHE A 130 -12.46 13.69 -6.63
CA PHE A 130 -11.64 12.53 -6.29
C PHE A 130 -12.27 11.21 -6.71
N ALA A 131 -11.53 10.44 -7.45
CA ALA A 131 -11.88 9.07 -7.81
C ALA A 131 -10.64 8.19 -7.90
N GLY A 132 -10.82 6.89 -8.09
CA GLY A 132 -9.71 5.97 -8.15
C GLY A 132 -10.09 4.52 -8.36
N ILE A 133 -9.24 3.65 -7.83
CA ILE A 133 -9.38 2.21 -7.92
C ILE A 133 -9.02 1.56 -6.58
N SER A 134 -9.84 0.62 -6.13
CA SER A 134 -9.57 -0.24 -4.97
C SER A 134 -9.02 -1.56 -5.45
N LEU A 135 -7.85 -1.94 -4.95
CA LEU A 135 -7.29 -3.28 -5.12
C LEU A 135 -7.57 -4.10 -3.87
N MET A 136 -8.07 -5.31 -4.05
CA MET A 136 -8.34 -6.23 -2.94
C MET A 136 -7.42 -7.44 -3.02
N TYR A 137 -6.85 -7.80 -1.88
CA TYR A 137 -6.02 -8.99 -1.72
C TYR A 137 -6.55 -9.83 -0.57
N SER A 138 -6.60 -11.15 -0.77
CA SER A 138 -6.75 -12.07 0.34
C SER A 138 -5.40 -12.38 0.94
N ALA A 139 -5.38 -12.61 2.25
CA ALA A 139 -4.26 -13.17 2.97
C ALA A 139 -4.77 -14.21 3.96
N ILE A 140 -4.08 -15.34 4.06
CA ILE A 140 -4.37 -16.35 5.07
C ILE A 140 -3.31 -16.20 6.15
N GLN A 141 -3.72 -15.72 7.32
CA GLN A 141 -2.86 -15.61 8.48
C GLN A 141 -2.97 -16.90 9.29
N GLY A 142 -1.86 -17.56 9.54
CA GLY A 142 -1.75 -18.76 10.38
C GLY A 142 -0.59 -18.66 11.34
N GLU A 143 -0.45 -19.68 12.19
CA GLU A 143 0.73 -19.82 13.01
C GLU A 143 1.96 -20.02 12.08
N GLU A 144 2.90 -19.08 12.11
CA GLU A 144 4.16 -19.23 11.38
C GLU A 144 4.89 -20.44 11.96
N ASP A 145 5.31 -21.35 11.09
CA ASP A 145 6.05 -22.53 11.49
C ASP A 145 7.27 -22.07 12.31
N LYS A 146 7.38 -22.52 13.57
CA LYS A 146 8.48 -22.16 14.49
C LYS A 146 9.87 -22.43 13.89
N LYS A 147 9.95 -23.26 12.84
CA LYS A 147 11.16 -23.52 12.07
C LYS A 147 11.62 -22.35 11.19
N ASN A 148 10.72 -21.44 10.85
CA ASN A 148 10.99 -20.25 10.03
C ASN A 148 10.97 -18.96 10.86
N MET A 149 10.81 -19.05 12.17
CA MET A 149 11.00 -17.89 13.05
C MET A 149 12.47 -17.49 12.99
N PRO A 150 12.76 -16.20 12.73
CA PRO A 150 14.12 -15.70 12.90
C PRO A 150 14.62 -16.07 14.29
N ASN A 151 15.88 -16.45 14.40
CA ASN A 151 16.53 -16.72 15.68
C ASN A 151 16.25 -15.53 16.62
N PRO A 152 16.00 -15.74 17.94
CA PRO A 152 15.83 -14.65 18.90
C PRO A 152 16.87 -13.53 18.81
N ALA A 153 18.12 -13.86 18.43
CA ALA A 153 19.17 -12.89 18.14
C ALA A 153 18.88 -11.99 16.92
N ASP A 154 18.14 -12.51 15.93
CA ASP A 154 17.74 -11.75 14.75
C ASP A 154 16.51 -10.88 15.05
N GLN A 155 15.68 -11.27 16.02
CA GLN A 155 14.54 -10.49 16.52
C GLN A 155 15.01 -9.26 17.31
N GLU A 156 16.03 -9.41 18.16
CA GLU A 156 16.63 -8.28 18.88
C GLU A 156 17.24 -7.24 17.89
N GLN A 157 17.83 -7.70 16.79
CA GLN A 157 18.37 -6.81 15.77
C GLN A 157 17.27 -6.13 14.97
N PHE A 158 16.13 -6.79 14.76
CA PHE A 158 14.96 -6.19 14.11
C PHE A 158 14.27 -5.15 14.99
N GLU A 159 14.16 -5.40 16.30
CA GLU A 159 13.64 -4.41 17.27
C GLU A 159 14.57 -3.20 17.40
N LEU A 160 15.89 -3.41 17.39
CA LEU A 160 16.88 -2.32 17.39
C LEU A 160 16.82 -1.49 16.10
N ASP A 161 16.62 -2.12 14.95
CA ASP A 161 16.43 -1.42 13.68
C ASP A 161 15.09 -0.65 13.64
N PHE A 162 14.06 -1.14 14.31
CA PHE A 162 12.77 -0.46 14.44
C PHE A 162 12.88 0.78 15.33
N ASP A 163 13.57 0.66 16.46
CA ASP A 163 13.83 1.79 17.37
C ASP A 163 14.76 2.85 16.75
N ALA A 164 15.70 2.45 15.89
CA ALA A 164 16.56 3.38 15.14
C ALA A 164 15.81 4.13 14.03
N ILE A 165 14.65 3.66 13.60
CA ILE A 165 13.81 4.31 12.59
C ILE A 165 12.84 5.33 13.22
N PHE A 166 12.50 5.15 14.50
CA PHE A 166 11.49 5.96 15.20
C PHE A 166 12.04 6.89 16.28
N ASN A 167 13.35 6.86 16.58
CA ASN A 167 14.08 7.82 17.41
C ASN A 167 15.04 8.67 16.55
#